data_4081a015907c40cc0f5f010ac0173db8
#
_entry.id   4081a015907c40cc0f5f010ac0173db8
#
_cell.length_a   1.000
_cell.length_b   1.000
_cell.length_c   1.000
_cell.angle_alpha   90.00
_cell.angle_beta   90.00
_cell.angle_gamma   90.00
#
_symmetry.space_group_name_H-M   'P 1'
#
loop_
_entity.id
_entity.type
_entity.pdbx_description
1 polymer ?
#
loop_
_entity_poly.entity_id
_entity_poly.type
_entity_poly.pdbx_seq_one_letter_code
_entity_poly.pdbx_strand_id
1 'polypeptide(L)'
;MNAEEFIREWNDGSERLLVHTSGSTGAPKPMWVEKSRMKASALTTCRFLGLNAGDTALLCMPLDYIAGKMMVVRAIVCGLRLIEVPPSGHPLAGLKSAPTFAAMVPMQVYNSLRVAEERRLLGSISHLIIGGGSIDNDMAAELACFGNAVWSTYGMTETLSHIALRRLSGPEASEWYTPFDGVSVSLTPDGCLAIDAPDVCATPITTNDIAPDGRRFRIIGRKDNVICSGGIKIQAEEVERMLAPHIGSPFIVTKRKDPKYGEAVVLLVQSADTARVEAACR
;
A
#
# COMPACT_ATOMS: atom_id res chain seq x y z
N MET A 1 -2.66 -22.48 0.18
CA MET A 1 -4.15 -22.32 0.07
C MET A 1 -4.46 -21.73 -1.32
N ASN A 2 -5.45 -22.30 -2.03
CA ASN A 2 -5.99 -21.75 -3.29
C ASN A 2 -7.36 -21.09 -3.04
N ALA A 3 -7.96 -20.45 -4.07
CA ALA A 3 -9.23 -19.74 -3.90
C ALA A 3 -10.39 -20.65 -3.48
N GLU A 4 -10.47 -21.88 -4.00
CA GLU A 4 -11.53 -22.83 -3.64
C GLU A 4 -11.43 -23.28 -2.18
N GLU A 5 -10.21 -23.51 -1.68
CA GLU A 5 -9.96 -23.84 -0.27
C GLU A 5 -10.38 -22.68 0.63
N PHE A 6 -10.04 -21.44 0.26
CA PHE A 6 -10.44 -20.28 1.01
C PHE A 6 -11.97 -20.06 0.97
N ILE A 7 -12.63 -20.27 -0.16
CA ILE A 7 -14.09 -20.17 -0.26
C ILE A 7 -14.78 -21.22 0.65
N ARG A 8 -14.23 -22.42 0.77
CA ARG A 8 -14.74 -23.42 1.74
C ARG A 8 -14.58 -22.96 3.18
N GLU A 9 -13.40 -22.43 3.55
CA GLU A 9 -13.16 -21.84 4.87
C GLU A 9 -14.08 -20.63 5.13
N TRP A 10 -14.32 -19.81 4.12
CA TRP A 10 -15.23 -18.69 4.22
C TRP A 10 -16.66 -19.10 4.53
N ASN A 11 -17.11 -20.24 4.01
CA ASN A 11 -18.47 -20.78 4.13
C ASN A 11 -18.61 -21.84 5.24
N ASP A 12 -17.64 -22.04 6.09
CA ASP A 12 -17.62 -23.10 7.14
C ASP A 12 -18.57 -22.86 8.32
N GLY A 13 -19.34 -21.78 8.32
CA GLY A 13 -20.25 -21.38 9.40
C GLY A 13 -19.59 -20.61 10.54
N SER A 14 -18.26 -20.50 10.59
CA SER A 14 -17.56 -19.67 11.56
C SER A 14 -17.79 -18.18 11.28
N GLU A 15 -18.00 -17.38 12.32
CA GLU A 15 -18.11 -15.93 12.19
C GLU A 15 -16.74 -15.24 12.05
N ARG A 16 -15.65 -15.93 12.34
CA ARG A 16 -14.30 -15.41 12.35
C ARG A 16 -13.36 -16.20 11.44
N LEU A 17 -12.32 -15.52 10.99
CA LEU A 17 -11.26 -16.06 10.16
C LEU A 17 -9.90 -15.73 10.78
N LEU A 18 -8.97 -16.68 10.71
CA LEU A 18 -7.59 -16.43 11.13
C LEU A 18 -6.80 -15.77 10.00
N VAL A 19 -6.16 -14.65 10.31
CA VAL A 19 -5.24 -13.97 9.40
C VAL A 19 -3.90 -13.73 10.11
N HIS A 20 -2.87 -13.40 9.35
CA HIS A 20 -1.56 -13.07 9.90
C HIS A 20 -1.17 -11.66 9.48
N THR A 21 -0.61 -10.89 10.41
CA THR A 21 -0.03 -9.59 10.08
C THR A 21 1.19 -9.78 9.18
N SER A 22 1.44 -8.85 8.26
CA SER A 22 2.58 -8.92 7.33
C SER A 22 3.95 -8.73 7.99
N GLY A 23 3.99 -8.40 9.29
CA GLY A 23 5.22 -8.40 10.08
C GLY A 23 6.27 -7.38 9.63
N SER A 24 5.91 -6.12 9.39
CA SER A 24 6.87 -5.05 9.11
C SER A 24 7.95 -4.86 10.17
N THR A 25 7.74 -5.39 11.38
CA THR A 25 8.64 -5.27 12.53
C THR A 25 8.98 -6.60 13.21
N GLY A 26 8.65 -7.76 12.60
CA GLY A 26 8.91 -9.06 13.23
C GLY A 26 8.18 -10.23 12.58
N ALA A 27 8.13 -11.37 13.28
CA ALA A 27 7.41 -12.55 12.82
C ALA A 27 5.90 -12.26 12.67
N PRO A 28 5.23 -12.81 11.63
CA PRO A 28 3.78 -12.66 11.45
C PRO A 28 3.02 -13.08 12.70
N LYS A 29 2.11 -12.23 13.18
CA LYS A 29 1.28 -12.52 14.36
C LYS A 29 -0.10 -12.97 13.91
N PRO A 30 -0.65 -14.06 14.49
CA PRO A 30 -2.02 -14.49 14.21
C PRO A 30 -3.02 -13.48 14.79
N MET A 31 -4.09 -13.21 14.02
CA MET A 31 -5.18 -12.32 14.42
C MET A 31 -6.51 -12.90 13.93
N TRP A 32 -7.49 -13.00 14.83
CA TRP A 32 -8.85 -13.38 14.47
C TRP A 32 -9.64 -12.17 14.03
N VAL A 33 -10.23 -12.23 12.84
CA VAL A 33 -11.02 -11.16 12.24
C VAL A 33 -12.45 -11.62 12.01
N GLU A 34 -13.41 -10.72 12.14
CA GLU A 34 -14.82 -11.00 11.89
C GLU A 34 -15.11 -10.96 10.38
N LYS A 35 -15.75 -12.01 9.86
CA LYS A 35 -16.16 -12.09 8.45
C LYS A 35 -17.14 -10.96 8.08
N SER A 36 -17.97 -10.50 9.03
CA SER A 36 -18.87 -9.34 8.85
C SER A 36 -18.10 -8.07 8.52
N ARG A 37 -16.97 -7.79 9.20
CA ARG A 37 -16.11 -6.64 8.97
C ARG A 37 -15.35 -6.76 7.64
N MET A 38 -14.92 -7.98 7.27
CA MET A 38 -14.32 -8.23 5.95
C MET A 38 -15.34 -7.95 4.83
N LYS A 39 -16.62 -8.32 5.02
CA LYS A 39 -17.71 -7.98 4.09
C LYS A 39 -17.88 -6.47 3.97
N ALA A 40 -17.91 -5.74 5.09
CA ALA A 40 -18.06 -4.28 5.10
C ALA A 40 -16.90 -3.63 4.31
N SER A 41 -15.65 -4.01 4.58
CA SER A 41 -14.48 -3.54 3.83
C SER A 41 -14.56 -3.83 2.33
N ALA A 42 -15.01 -5.03 1.96
CA ALA A 42 -15.17 -5.42 0.56
C ALA A 42 -16.23 -4.56 -0.16
N LEU A 43 -17.40 -4.36 0.46
CA LEU A 43 -18.49 -3.54 -0.07
C LEU A 43 -18.05 -2.08 -0.24
N THR A 44 -17.34 -1.52 0.73
CA THR A 44 -16.82 -0.15 0.65
C THR A 44 -15.89 0.04 -0.55
N THR A 45 -14.94 -0.90 -0.74
CA THR A 45 -14.06 -0.86 -1.92
C THR A 45 -14.84 -0.97 -3.23
N CYS A 46 -15.76 -1.94 -3.32
CA CYS A 46 -16.52 -2.17 -4.56
C CYS A 46 -17.42 -0.98 -4.91
N ARG A 47 -18.06 -0.36 -3.91
CA ARG A 47 -18.86 0.87 -4.12
C ARG A 47 -18.02 2.03 -4.59
N PHE A 48 -16.88 2.27 -3.92
CA PHE A 48 -15.98 3.36 -4.28
C PHE A 48 -15.48 3.24 -5.72
N LEU A 49 -15.13 2.02 -6.15
CA LEU A 49 -14.63 1.76 -7.50
C LEU A 49 -15.77 1.54 -8.53
N GLY A 50 -17.03 1.49 -8.11
CA GLY A 50 -18.17 1.25 -9.02
C GLY A 50 -18.17 -0.15 -9.63
N LEU A 51 -17.61 -1.16 -8.92
CA LEU A 51 -17.57 -2.53 -9.42
C LEU A 51 -18.93 -3.20 -9.34
N ASN A 52 -19.28 -3.95 -10.38
CA ASN A 52 -20.56 -4.61 -10.55
C ASN A 52 -20.42 -6.13 -10.63
N ALA A 53 -21.50 -6.84 -10.36
CA ALA A 53 -21.54 -8.29 -10.54
C ALA A 53 -21.20 -8.66 -12.00
N GLY A 54 -20.32 -9.65 -12.16
CA GLY A 54 -19.81 -10.07 -13.46
C GLY A 54 -18.52 -9.39 -13.91
N ASP A 55 -18.10 -8.29 -13.27
CA ASP A 55 -16.77 -7.70 -13.51
C ASP A 55 -15.67 -8.70 -13.17
N THR A 56 -14.55 -8.62 -13.90
CA THR A 56 -13.40 -9.50 -13.67
C THR A 56 -12.43 -8.93 -12.65
N ALA A 57 -11.96 -9.76 -11.73
CA ALA A 57 -10.99 -9.38 -10.70
C ALA A 57 -9.77 -10.32 -10.72
N LEU A 58 -8.57 -9.76 -10.77
CA LEU A 58 -7.32 -10.53 -10.80
C LEU A 58 -6.87 -10.89 -9.38
N LEU A 59 -6.79 -12.19 -9.09
CA LEU A 59 -6.14 -12.73 -7.90
C LEU A 59 -4.71 -13.14 -8.26
N CYS A 60 -3.74 -12.32 -7.87
CA CYS A 60 -2.31 -12.51 -8.14
C CYS A 60 -1.44 -12.44 -6.88
N MET A 61 -2.07 -12.44 -5.70
CA MET A 61 -1.40 -12.39 -4.40
C MET A 61 -1.66 -13.66 -3.60
N PRO A 62 -0.71 -14.09 -2.76
CA PRO A 62 -0.89 -15.27 -1.91
C PRO A 62 -2.08 -15.10 -0.94
N LEU A 63 -2.85 -16.17 -0.76
CA LEU A 63 -3.97 -16.21 0.20
C LEU A 63 -3.52 -16.38 1.65
N ASP A 64 -2.22 -16.52 1.89
CA ASP A 64 -1.65 -16.50 3.26
C ASP A 64 -1.73 -15.10 3.87
N TYR A 65 -1.80 -14.06 3.03
CA TYR A 65 -1.90 -12.66 3.44
C TYR A 65 -3.31 -12.10 3.26
N ILE A 66 -3.64 -11.11 4.09
CA ILE A 66 -4.95 -10.46 4.08
C ILE A 66 -5.32 -9.87 2.70
N ALA A 67 -4.34 -9.37 1.95
CA ALA A 67 -4.57 -8.76 0.64
C ALA A 67 -5.15 -9.77 -0.38
N GLY A 68 -4.59 -10.98 -0.45
CA GLY A 68 -5.12 -12.06 -1.28
C GLY A 68 -6.51 -12.51 -0.83
N LYS A 69 -6.69 -12.74 0.49
CA LYS A 69 -7.99 -13.11 1.07
C LYS A 69 -9.06 -12.07 0.72
N MET A 70 -8.77 -10.78 0.84
CA MET A 70 -9.72 -9.70 0.55
C MET A 70 -10.08 -9.60 -0.94
N MET A 71 -9.22 -10.06 -1.87
CA MET A 71 -9.63 -10.17 -3.28
C MET A 71 -10.73 -11.21 -3.46
N VAL A 72 -10.60 -12.37 -2.83
CA VAL A 72 -11.64 -13.42 -2.89
C VAL A 72 -12.92 -12.96 -2.17
N VAL A 73 -12.80 -12.30 -1.01
CA VAL A 73 -13.97 -11.75 -0.29
C VAL A 73 -14.72 -10.74 -1.16
N ARG A 74 -14.02 -9.81 -1.85
CA ARG A 74 -14.65 -8.88 -2.80
C ARG A 74 -15.38 -9.62 -3.92
N ALA A 75 -14.77 -10.68 -4.45
CA ALA A 75 -15.41 -11.47 -5.50
C ALA A 75 -16.69 -12.15 -5.01
N ILE A 76 -16.66 -12.77 -3.81
CA ILE A 76 -17.85 -13.40 -3.21
C ILE A 76 -18.95 -12.38 -2.95
N VAL A 77 -18.61 -11.25 -2.29
CA VAL A 77 -19.60 -10.28 -1.80
C VAL A 77 -20.19 -9.43 -2.92
N CYS A 78 -19.40 -9.11 -3.93
CA CYS A 78 -19.81 -8.23 -5.04
C CYS A 78 -20.10 -8.99 -6.34
N GLY A 79 -20.03 -10.33 -6.33
CA GLY A 79 -20.33 -11.16 -7.51
C GLY A 79 -19.31 -11.02 -8.64
N LEU A 80 -18.02 -10.73 -8.32
CA LEU A 80 -16.99 -10.59 -9.33
C LEU A 80 -16.51 -11.96 -9.82
N ARG A 81 -16.06 -12.03 -11.07
CA ARG A 81 -15.43 -13.23 -11.63
C ARG A 81 -13.92 -13.17 -11.40
N LEU A 82 -13.41 -14.11 -10.59
CA LEU A 82 -11.97 -14.20 -10.34
C LEU A 82 -11.22 -14.73 -11.58
N ILE A 83 -10.12 -14.07 -11.90
CA ILE A 83 -9.04 -14.58 -12.75
C ILE A 83 -7.90 -14.89 -11.80
N GLU A 84 -7.64 -16.17 -11.57
CA GLU A 84 -6.58 -16.62 -10.65
C GLU A 84 -5.30 -16.90 -11.43
N VAL A 85 -4.20 -16.27 -11.01
CA VAL A 85 -2.86 -16.56 -11.52
C VAL A 85 -1.93 -16.85 -10.36
N PRO A 86 -0.90 -17.71 -10.54
CA PRO A 86 0.08 -17.94 -9.51
C PRO A 86 0.75 -16.63 -9.06
N PRO A 87 0.94 -16.42 -7.73
CA PRO A 87 1.67 -15.28 -7.23
C PRO A 87 3.08 -15.21 -7.85
N SER A 88 3.36 -14.10 -8.52
CA SER A 88 4.65 -13.87 -9.19
C SER A 88 4.96 -12.38 -9.29
N GLY A 89 6.18 -12.05 -9.73
CA GLY A 89 6.55 -10.67 -10.04
C GLY A 89 5.94 -10.15 -11.35
N HIS A 90 5.36 -11.01 -12.18
CA HIS A 90 4.77 -10.71 -13.49
C HIS A 90 3.34 -11.27 -13.59
N PRO A 91 2.38 -10.73 -12.83
CA PRO A 91 1.04 -11.31 -12.74
C PRO A 91 0.19 -11.11 -14.00
N LEU A 92 0.59 -10.23 -14.89
CA LEU A 92 -0.10 -9.95 -16.15
C LEU A 92 0.45 -10.79 -17.31
N ALA A 93 1.57 -11.50 -17.11
CA ALA A 93 2.16 -12.35 -18.13
C ALA A 93 1.18 -13.44 -18.58
N GLY A 94 0.99 -13.57 -19.89
CA GLY A 94 0.11 -14.56 -20.48
C GLY A 94 -1.39 -14.26 -20.41
N LEU A 95 -1.83 -13.17 -19.79
CA LEU A 95 -3.21 -12.74 -19.86
C LEU A 95 -3.56 -12.25 -21.27
N LYS A 96 -4.69 -12.73 -21.80
CA LYS A 96 -5.17 -12.32 -23.14
C LYS A 96 -5.84 -10.95 -23.13
N SER A 97 -6.44 -10.55 -22.00
CA SER A 97 -7.12 -9.27 -21.82
C SER A 97 -6.94 -8.77 -20.39
N ALA A 98 -7.01 -7.47 -20.21
CA ALA A 98 -6.95 -6.85 -18.90
C ALA A 98 -8.22 -7.18 -18.09
N PRO A 99 -8.11 -7.45 -16.76
CA PRO A 99 -9.26 -7.55 -15.89
C PRO A 99 -9.90 -6.17 -15.66
N THR A 100 -11.15 -6.13 -15.20
CA THR A 100 -11.79 -4.88 -14.78
C THR A 100 -11.12 -4.32 -13.54
N PHE A 101 -10.78 -5.20 -12.59
CA PHE A 101 -10.17 -4.82 -11.30
C PHE A 101 -8.93 -5.66 -11.00
N ALA A 102 -7.88 -5.01 -10.50
CA ALA A 102 -6.70 -5.68 -9.97
C ALA A 102 -6.19 -4.98 -8.71
N ALA A 103 -5.68 -5.79 -7.78
CA ALA A 103 -4.88 -5.33 -6.64
C ALA A 103 -3.47 -5.91 -6.76
N MET A 104 -2.46 -5.05 -6.76
CA MET A 104 -1.06 -5.43 -6.97
C MET A 104 -0.17 -4.77 -5.92
N VAL A 105 1.02 -5.35 -5.71
CA VAL A 105 2.07 -4.70 -4.91
C VAL A 105 2.99 -3.86 -5.81
N PRO A 106 3.70 -2.85 -5.25
CA PRO A 106 4.57 -1.97 -6.05
C PRO A 106 5.57 -2.72 -6.92
N MET A 107 6.17 -3.79 -6.41
CA MET A 107 7.12 -4.63 -7.15
C MET A 107 6.50 -5.25 -8.40
N GLN A 108 5.26 -5.74 -8.32
CA GLN A 108 4.55 -6.30 -9.48
C GLN A 108 4.28 -5.23 -10.54
N VAL A 109 3.86 -4.04 -10.10
CA VAL A 109 3.63 -2.91 -11.00
C VAL A 109 4.94 -2.46 -11.65
N TYR A 110 6.01 -2.34 -10.86
CA TYR A 110 7.33 -2.00 -11.35
C TYR A 110 7.79 -2.94 -12.48
N ASN A 111 7.66 -4.24 -12.27
CA ASN A 111 8.04 -5.24 -13.26
C ASN A 111 7.17 -5.16 -14.51
N SER A 112 5.84 -5.04 -14.34
CA SER A 112 4.89 -4.93 -15.45
C SER A 112 5.12 -3.68 -16.31
N LEU A 113 5.57 -2.57 -15.71
CA LEU A 113 5.91 -1.35 -16.43
C LEU A 113 7.12 -1.52 -17.37
N ARG A 114 7.99 -2.51 -17.14
CA ARG A 114 9.21 -2.78 -17.95
C ARG A 114 9.00 -3.79 -19.07
N VAL A 115 7.82 -4.43 -19.12
CA VAL A 115 7.46 -5.36 -20.18
C VAL A 115 6.34 -4.73 -21.02
N ALA A 116 6.58 -4.48 -22.30
CA ALA A 116 5.67 -3.72 -23.16
C ALA A 116 4.23 -4.28 -23.16
N GLU A 117 4.07 -5.60 -23.26
CA GLU A 117 2.75 -6.25 -23.25
C GLU A 117 2.05 -6.12 -21.90
N GLU A 118 2.77 -6.33 -20.79
CA GLU A 118 2.20 -6.15 -19.45
C GLU A 118 1.88 -4.67 -19.16
N ARG A 119 2.71 -3.73 -19.63
CA ARG A 119 2.45 -2.29 -19.52
C ARG A 119 1.15 -1.90 -20.24
N ARG A 120 0.93 -2.47 -21.42
CA ARG A 120 -0.30 -2.27 -22.19
C ARG A 120 -1.51 -2.80 -21.43
N LEU A 121 -1.43 -4.02 -20.88
CA LEU A 121 -2.47 -4.61 -20.05
C LEU A 121 -2.72 -3.78 -18.78
N LEU A 122 -1.66 -3.35 -18.09
CA LEU A 122 -1.74 -2.52 -16.90
C LEU A 122 -2.53 -1.23 -17.15
N GLY A 123 -2.27 -0.54 -18.27
CA GLY A 123 -2.99 0.65 -18.70
C GLY A 123 -4.43 0.39 -19.16
N SER A 124 -4.81 -0.87 -19.35
CA SER A 124 -6.16 -1.29 -19.77
C SER A 124 -7.00 -1.84 -18.61
N ILE A 125 -6.44 -2.02 -17.40
CA ILE A 125 -7.19 -2.38 -16.19
C ILE A 125 -8.06 -1.19 -15.79
N SER A 126 -9.38 -1.35 -15.75
CA SER A 126 -10.28 -0.22 -15.42
C SER A 126 -9.97 0.37 -14.04
N HIS A 127 -9.75 -0.47 -13.05
CA HIS A 127 -9.45 -0.08 -11.67
C HIS A 127 -8.26 -0.88 -11.14
N LEU A 128 -7.12 -0.22 -11.01
CA LEU A 128 -5.92 -0.78 -10.39
C LEU A 128 -5.70 -0.16 -9.01
N ILE A 129 -5.65 -0.97 -7.97
CA ILE A 129 -5.20 -0.53 -6.64
C ILE A 129 -3.82 -1.09 -6.35
N ILE A 130 -2.94 -0.26 -5.79
CA ILE A 130 -1.56 -0.60 -5.45
C ILE A 130 -1.37 -0.42 -3.96
N GLY A 131 -0.94 -1.48 -3.27
CA GLY A 131 -0.77 -1.46 -1.81
C GLY A 131 0.31 -2.41 -1.31
N GLY A 132 0.51 -2.43 0.00
CA GLY A 132 1.50 -3.28 0.64
C GLY A 132 2.93 -2.76 0.60
N GLY A 133 3.15 -1.52 0.13
CA GLY A 133 4.44 -0.86 0.11
C GLY A 133 4.34 0.58 -0.40
N SER A 134 5.40 1.35 -0.24
CA SER A 134 5.51 2.70 -0.79
C SER A 134 5.66 2.68 -2.32
N ILE A 135 5.14 3.70 -2.96
CA ILE A 135 5.31 3.95 -4.39
C ILE A 135 6.30 5.11 -4.51
N ASP A 136 7.42 4.86 -5.16
CA ASP A 136 8.42 5.89 -5.40
C ASP A 136 7.95 6.94 -6.40
N ASN A 137 8.65 8.07 -6.46
CA ASN A 137 8.28 9.20 -7.30
C ASN A 137 8.33 8.87 -8.79
N ASP A 138 9.28 8.07 -9.23
CA ASP A 138 9.45 7.71 -10.65
C ASP A 138 8.30 6.83 -11.12
N MET A 139 7.95 5.82 -10.33
CA MET A 139 6.76 4.99 -10.60
C MET A 139 5.48 5.81 -10.56
N ALA A 140 5.33 6.72 -9.60
CA ALA A 140 4.16 7.60 -9.52
C ALA A 140 4.05 8.50 -10.77
N ALA A 141 5.17 9.06 -11.25
CA ALA A 141 5.24 9.86 -12.47
C ALA A 141 4.88 9.05 -13.73
N GLU A 142 5.37 7.80 -13.83
CA GLU A 142 4.98 6.90 -14.93
C GLU A 142 3.47 6.60 -14.92
N LEU A 143 2.91 6.30 -13.74
CA LEU A 143 1.49 5.98 -13.57
C LEU A 143 0.58 7.19 -13.78
N ALA A 144 1.06 8.41 -13.52
CA ALA A 144 0.31 9.64 -13.76
C ALA A 144 -0.11 9.81 -15.23
N CYS A 145 0.67 9.24 -16.16
CA CYS A 145 0.38 9.28 -17.59
C CYS A 145 -0.69 8.27 -18.04
N PHE A 146 -1.16 7.39 -17.15
CA PHE A 146 -2.15 6.38 -17.50
C PHE A 146 -3.57 6.97 -17.56
N GLY A 147 -4.36 6.52 -18.54
CA GLY A 147 -5.76 6.97 -18.69
C GLY A 147 -6.76 6.25 -17.79
N ASN A 148 -6.41 5.07 -17.27
CA ASN A 148 -7.25 4.28 -16.38
C ASN A 148 -7.18 4.74 -14.93
N ALA A 149 -8.05 4.17 -14.08
CA ALA A 149 -8.11 4.50 -12.65
C ALA A 149 -7.04 3.74 -11.85
N VAL A 150 -5.90 4.39 -11.57
CA VAL A 150 -4.84 3.84 -10.72
C VAL A 150 -4.83 4.53 -9.37
N TRP A 151 -4.84 3.75 -8.29
CA TRP A 151 -4.93 4.21 -6.92
C TRP A 151 -3.81 3.63 -6.05
N SER A 152 -3.23 4.44 -5.19
CA SER A 152 -2.47 3.96 -4.04
C SER A 152 -3.39 3.74 -2.86
N THR A 153 -3.20 2.65 -2.12
CA THR A 153 -4.01 2.32 -0.95
C THR A 153 -3.27 2.63 0.34
N TYR A 154 -4.01 3.07 1.34
CA TYR A 154 -3.53 3.15 2.71
C TYR A 154 -4.39 2.27 3.61
N GLY A 155 -3.74 1.37 4.33
CA GLY A 155 -4.36 0.43 5.26
C GLY A 155 -3.35 -0.58 5.79
N MET A 156 -3.80 -1.44 6.67
CA MET A 156 -3.01 -2.47 7.33
C MET A 156 -3.85 -3.69 7.62
N THR A 157 -3.25 -4.76 8.16
CA THR A 157 -3.98 -5.98 8.50
C THR A 157 -5.05 -5.71 9.55
N GLU A 158 -4.77 -4.82 10.49
CA GLU A 158 -5.67 -4.40 11.57
C GLU A 158 -6.91 -3.67 11.05
N THR A 159 -6.83 -3.02 9.90
CA THR A 159 -7.98 -2.44 9.17
C THR A 159 -8.54 -3.38 8.10
N LEU A 160 -8.13 -4.66 8.09
CA LEU A 160 -8.49 -5.73 7.14
C LEU A 160 -8.05 -5.47 5.71
N SER A 161 -8.06 -4.23 5.28
CA SER A 161 -7.66 -3.75 3.97
C SER A 161 -7.40 -2.25 4.06
N HIS A 162 -7.45 -1.58 2.92
CA HIS A 162 -7.30 -0.14 2.88
C HIS A 162 -8.55 0.59 3.41
N ILE A 163 -8.30 1.71 4.06
CA ILE A 163 -9.31 2.63 4.60
C ILE A 163 -9.31 3.98 3.87
N ALA A 164 -8.32 4.21 3.05
CA ALA A 164 -8.18 5.42 2.26
C ALA A 164 -7.50 5.12 0.93
N LEU A 165 -7.79 5.93 -0.08
CA LEU A 165 -7.20 5.86 -1.41
C LEU A 165 -6.68 7.24 -1.84
N ARG A 166 -5.60 7.26 -2.62
CA ARG A 166 -5.17 8.43 -3.39
C ARG A 166 -5.07 8.09 -4.87
N ARG A 167 -5.52 8.97 -5.72
CA ARG A 167 -5.39 8.81 -7.17
C ARG A 167 -3.94 9.01 -7.59
N LEU A 168 -3.43 8.10 -8.44
CA LEU A 168 -2.08 8.19 -9.00
C LEU A 168 -2.09 8.65 -10.46
N SER A 169 -3.19 8.44 -11.19
CA SER A 169 -3.28 8.62 -12.64
C SER A 169 -4.26 9.73 -13.04
N GLY A 170 -3.98 10.34 -14.20
CA GLY A 170 -4.82 11.37 -14.80
C GLY A 170 -4.83 12.71 -14.03
N PRO A 171 -5.74 13.64 -14.38
CA PRO A 171 -5.78 14.99 -13.81
C PRO A 171 -6.14 15.03 -12.33
N GLU A 172 -6.70 13.93 -11.79
CA GLU A 172 -7.06 13.80 -10.37
C GLU A 172 -5.92 13.25 -9.53
N ALA A 173 -4.73 13.03 -10.09
CA ALA A 173 -3.57 12.56 -9.38
C ALA A 173 -3.24 13.46 -8.18
N SER A 174 -3.00 12.87 -7.02
CA SER A 174 -2.82 13.58 -5.76
C SER A 174 -1.83 12.85 -4.84
N GLU A 175 -1.13 13.60 -4.01
CA GLU A 175 -0.33 13.04 -2.91
C GLU A 175 -1.18 12.72 -1.66
N TRP A 176 -2.44 13.19 -1.65
CA TRP A 176 -3.32 13.11 -0.49
C TRP A 176 -4.24 11.91 -0.56
N TYR A 177 -4.23 11.10 0.49
CA TYR A 177 -5.21 10.05 0.71
C TYR A 177 -6.53 10.65 1.18
N THR A 178 -7.62 10.16 0.62
CA THR A 178 -8.98 10.46 1.05
C THR A 178 -9.53 9.23 1.75
N PRO A 179 -9.87 9.32 3.05
CA PRO A 179 -10.55 8.24 3.76
C PRO A 179 -11.90 7.92 3.13
N PHE A 180 -12.30 6.66 3.25
CA PHE A 180 -13.65 6.24 2.87
C PHE A 180 -14.72 6.84 3.79
N ASP A 181 -15.95 6.89 3.31
CA ASP A 181 -17.10 7.26 4.14
C ASP A 181 -17.19 6.35 5.36
N GLY A 182 -17.46 6.93 6.53
CA GLY A 182 -17.47 6.20 7.81
C GLY A 182 -16.09 6.01 8.45
N VAL A 183 -15.00 6.42 7.78
CA VAL A 183 -13.64 6.45 8.36
C VAL A 183 -13.29 7.87 8.74
N SER A 184 -12.90 8.07 9.99
CA SER A 184 -12.30 9.32 10.45
C SER A 184 -10.83 9.12 10.79
N VAL A 185 -10.04 10.14 10.49
CA VAL A 185 -8.62 10.17 10.81
C VAL A 185 -8.30 11.45 11.58
N SER A 186 -7.38 11.33 12.53
CA SER A 186 -6.90 12.45 13.36
C SER A 186 -5.42 12.27 13.64
N LEU A 187 -4.81 13.28 14.24
CA LEU A 187 -3.40 13.20 14.64
C LEU A 187 -3.29 13.04 16.16
N THR A 188 -2.37 12.19 16.56
CA THR A 188 -1.91 12.14 17.96
C THR A 188 -1.06 13.37 18.28
N PRO A 189 -0.80 13.68 19.59
CA PRO A 189 0.12 14.76 19.95
C PRO A 189 1.52 14.64 19.34
N ASP A 190 1.94 13.42 19.02
CA ASP A 190 3.23 13.15 18.37
C ASP A 190 3.18 13.27 16.82
N GLY A 191 2.04 13.67 16.25
CA GLY A 191 1.86 13.79 14.80
C GLY A 191 1.63 12.47 14.06
N CYS A 192 1.38 11.38 14.78
CA CYS A 192 1.05 10.09 14.17
C CYS A 192 -0.42 10.01 13.81
N LEU A 193 -0.75 9.29 12.74
CA LEU A 193 -2.11 9.10 12.30
C LEU A 193 -2.86 8.16 13.25
N ALA A 194 -4.01 8.60 13.74
CA ALA A 194 -5.00 7.81 14.45
C ALA A 194 -6.21 7.58 13.54
N ILE A 195 -6.68 6.34 13.49
CA ILE A 195 -7.75 5.86 12.60
C ILE A 195 -8.92 5.40 13.44
N ASP A 196 -10.10 5.92 13.16
CA ASP A 196 -11.37 5.40 13.66
C ASP A 196 -12.19 4.93 12.46
N ALA A 197 -12.41 3.62 12.38
CA ALA A 197 -13.07 2.94 11.27
C ALA A 197 -13.99 1.82 11.82
N PRO A 198 -15.12 2.16 12.46
CA PRO A 198 -15.94 1.24 13.26
C PRO A 198 -16.47 0.04 12.46
N ASP A 199 -16.67 0.18 11.14
CA ASP A 199 -17.14 -0.92 10.28
C ASP A 199 -16.07 -2.00 10.07
N VAL A 200 -14.78 -1.68 10.24
CA VAL A 200 -13.67 -2.60 9.97
C VAL A 200 -12.79 -2.86 11.19
N CYS A 201 -12.78 -1.95 12.17
CA CYS A 201 -12.00 -2.07 13.40
C CYS A 201 -12.92 -2.01 14.62
N ALA A 202 -12.67 -2.86 15.62
CA ALA A 202 -13.44 -2.82 16.87
C ALA A 202 -13.12 -1.60 17.74
N THR A 203 -11.89 -1.09 17.64
CA THR A 203 -11.38 0.05 18.42
C THR A 203 -10.54 0.93 17.51
N PRO A 204 -10.45 2.24 17.79
CA PRO A 204 -9.53 3.12 17.08
C PRO A 204 -8.08 2.62 17.15
N ILE A 205 -7.34 2.84 16.08
CA ILE A 205 -5.95 2.41 15.90
C ILE A 205 -5.05 3.63 15.87
N THR A 206 -3.99 3.63 16.67
CA THR A 206 -2.89 4.59 16.54
C THR A 206 -1.76 3.94 15.74
N THR A 207 -1.33 4.61 14.69
CA THR A 207 -0.24 4.15 13.83
C THR A 207 1.10 4.79 14.22
N ASN A 208 2.18 4.32 13.61
CA ASN A 208 3.49 4.99 13.66
C ASN A 208 3.73 5.86 12.40
N ASP A 209 2.74 6.03 11.55
CA ASP A 209 2.86 6.84 10.34
C ASP A 209 2.61 8.31 10.66
N ILE A 210 3.54 9.18 10.27
CA ILE A 210 3.48 10.62 10.50
C ILE A 210 2.75 11.29 9.34
N ALA A 211 1.77 12.13 9.67
CA ALA A 211 0.96 12.85 8.69
C ALA A 211 0.78 14.33 9.09
N PRO A 212 0.70 15.27 8.12
CA PRO A 212 0.57 16.71 8.42
C PRO A 212 -0.86 17.18 8.66
N ASP A 213 -1.87 16.41 8.22
CA ASP A 213 -3.30 16.76 8.32
C ASP A 213 -4.13 15.49 8.60
N GLY A 214 -5.25 15.65 9.33
CA GLY A 214 -6.12 14.57 9.73
C GLY A 214 -7.31 14.28 8.79
N ARG A 215 -7.82 15.24 8.01
CA ARG A 215 -9.00 15.01 7.13
C ARG A 215 -8.67 14.33 5.83
N ARG A 216 -7.69 14.86 5.14
CA ARG A 216 -6.98 14.25 4.01
C ARG A 216 -5.53 14.20 4.46
N PHE A 217 -4.88 13.10 4.27
CA PHE A 217 -3.54 12.93 4.79
C PHE A 217 -2.58 12.41 3.72
N ARG A 218 -1.34 12.72 3.90
CA ARG A 218 -0.23 12.07 3.21
C ARG A 218 0.72 11.52 4.26
N ILE A 219 1.37 10.44 3.97
CA ILE A 219 2.39 9.90 4.86
C ILE A 219 3.71 10.59 4.51
N ILE A 220 4.30 11.25 5.51
CA ILE A 220 5.62 11.89 5.38
C ILE A 220 6.74 10.99 5.85
N GLY A 221 6.43 9.97 6.63
CA GLY A 221 7.35 8.95 7.10
C GLY A 221 6.82 8.20 8.31
N ARG A 222 7.69 7.46 8.98
CA ARG A 222 7.36 6.69 10.17
C ARG A 222 8.07 7.25 11.40
N LYS A 223 7.40 7.20 12.55
CA LYS A 223 7.97 7.58 13.85
C LYS A 223 9.24 6.80 14.18
N ASP A 224 9.29 5.53 13.79
CA ASP A 224 10.44 4.65 14.01
C ASP A 224 11.70 5.10 13.25
N ASN A 225 11.53 5.84 12.14
CA ASN A 225 12.58 6.32 11.26
C ASN A 225 13.03 7.76 11.59
N VAL A 226 12.43 8.38 12.60
CA VAL A 226 12.88 9.69 13.09
C VAL A 226 14.29 9.57 13.67
N ILE A 227 15.19 10.43 13.24
CA ILE A 227 16.57 10.53 13.69
C ILE A 227 16.66 11.71 14.65
N CYS A 228 17.10 11.44 15.90
CA CYS A 228 17.25 12.48 16.93
C CYS A 228 18.73 12.90 17.02
N SER A 229 19.11 13.90 16.24
CA SER A 229 20.50 14.38 16.17
C SER A 229 20.65 15.72 16.88
N GLY A 230 21.39 15.75 17.99
CA GLY A 230 21.64 16.98 18.74
C GLY A 230 20.38 17.68 19.25
N GLY A 231 19.31 16.93 19.53
CA GLY A 231 18.01 17.47 19.94
C GLY A 231 17.07 17.85 18.78
N ILE A 232 17.52 17.74 17.54
CA ILE A 232 16.72 17.99 16.34
C ILE A 232 16.12 16.66 15.87
N LYS A 233 14.80 16.65 15.65
CA LYS A 233 14.09 15.51 15.04
C LYS A 233 14.13 15.65 13.52
N ILE A 234 14.73 14.69 12.85
CA ILE A 234 14.90 14.65 11.39
C ILE A 234 14.13 13.44 10.87
N GLN A 235 13.21 13.66 9.93
CA GLN A 235 12.48 12.59 9.27
C GLN A 235 13.33 12.03 8.12
N ALA A 236 13.73 10.76 8.19
CA ALA A 236 14.61 10.15 7.20
C ALA A 236 14.00 10.21 5.79
N GLU A 237 12.72 9.89 5.66
CA GLU A 237 12.00 9.88 4.37
C GLU A 237 11.86 11.30 3.77
N GLU A 238 11.84 12.35 4.59
CA GLU A 238 11.87 13.73 4.09
C GLU A 238 13.21 14.07 3.48
N VAL A 239 14.30 13.68 4.14
CA VAL A 239 15.68 13.86 3.61
C VAL A 239 15.83 13.05 2.32
N GLU A 240 15.35 11.81 2.27
CA GLU A 240 15.37 10.98 1.06
C GLU A 240 14.63 11.67 -0.10
N ARG A 241 13.45 12.22 0.15
CA ARG A 241 12.67 12.92 -0.86
C ARG A 241 13.39 14.18 -1.40
N MET A 242 14.11 14.90 -0.53
CA MET A 242 14.92 16.07 -0.93
C MET A 242 16.12 15.68 -1.77
N LEU A 243 16.77 14.56 -1.44
CA LEU A 243 17.97 14.07 -2.13
C LEU A 243 17.68 13.33 -3.44
N ALA A 244 16.49 12.74 -3.59
CA ALA A 244 16.12 11.91 -4.75
C ALA A 244 16.35 12.59 -6.11
N PRO A 245 16.02 13.90 -6.33
CA PRO A 245 16.31 14.56 -7.61
C PRO A 245 17.80 14.73 -7.93
N HIS A 246 18.66 14.62 -6.93
CA HIS A 246 20.10 14.91 -7.03
C HIS A 246 20.97 13.66 -7.07
N ILE A 247 20.49 12.53 -6.52
CA ILE A 247 21.20 11.25 -6.46
C ILE A 247 20.53 10.27 -7.41
N GLY A 248 21.18 9.96 -8.52
CA GLY A 248 20.69 9.04 -9.55
C GLY A 248 20.94 7.56 -9.27
N SER A 249 21.39 7.19 -8.08
CA SER A 249 21.69 5.81 -7.66
C SER A 249 20.80 5.44 -6.48
N PRO A 250 20.49 4.15 -6.25
CA PRO A 250 19.76 3.72 -5.06
C PRO A 250 20.45 4.18 -3.78
N PHE A 251 19.69 4.75 -2.85
CA PHE A 251 20.19 5.21 -1.57
C PHE A 251 19.12 5.09 -0.48
N ILE A 252 19.55 5.16 0.77
CA ILE A 252 18.69 5.19 1.95
C ILE A 252 19.31 6.12 2.99
N VAL A 253 18.47 6.89 3.67
CA VAL A 253 18.83 7.68 4.85
C VAL A 253 18.54 6.86 6.10
N THR A 254 19.52 6.71 6.96
CA THR A 254 19.42 5.95 8.20
C THR A 254 20.17 6.65 9.32
N LYS A 255 20.27 6.01 10.48
CA LYS A 255 20.91 6.54 11.66
C LYS A 255 21.98 5.60 12.22
N ARG A 256 22.97 6.16 12.87
CA ARG A 256 23.87 5.43 13.75
C ARG A 256 23.99 6.16 15.09
N LYS A 257 24.36 5.43 16.12
CA LYS A 257 24.68 6.03 17.42
C LYS A 257 25.88 6.96 17.29
N ASP A 258 25.78 8.14 17.91
CA ASP A 258 26.83 9.15 17.95
C ASP A 258 26.99 9.65 19.39
N PRO A 259 28.24 9.64 19.94
CA PRO A 259 28.51 10.04 21.34
C PRO A 259 28.17 11.50 21.64
N LYS A 260 28.26 12.39 20.64
CA LYS A 260 28.06 13.82 20.78
C LYS A 260 26.60 14.22 20.54
N TYR A 261 25.98 13.64 19.52
CA TYR A 261 24.67 14.04 19.04
C TYR A 261 23.55 13.07 19.41
N GLY A 262 23.88 11.93 20.07
CA GLY A 262 22.94 10.82 20.32
C GLY A 262 22.78 9.93 19.09
N GLU A 263 22.28 10.50 18.01
CA GLU A 263 22.21 9.85 16.70
C GLU A 263 22.80 10.77 15.63
N ALA A 264 23.48 10.18 14.64
CA ALA A 264 23.95 10.86 13.44
C ALA A 264 23.17 10.36 12.22
N VAL A 265 22.82 11.30 11.34
CA VAL A 265 22.24 10.96 10.03
C VAL A 265 23.31 10.29 9.17
N VAL A 266 22.95 9.18 8.55
CA VAL A 266 23.83 8.41 7.66
C VAL A 266 23.12 8.21 6.32
N LEU A 267 23.79 8.56 5.24
CA LEU A 267 23.38 8.27 3.88
C LEU A 267 24.15 7.03 3.41
N LEU A 268 23.43 5.97 3.06
CA LEU A 268 23.96 4.81 2.37
C LEU A 268 23.56 4.91 0.90
N VAL A 269 24.53 4.91 -0.01
CA VAL A 269 24.27 5.06 -1.44
C VAL A 269 25.04 4.01 -2.23
N GLN A 270 24.38 3.45 -3.25
CA GLN A 270 24.99 2.51 -4.18
C GLN A 270 25.62 3.28 -5.35
N SER A 271 26.73 4.00 -5.07
CA SER A 271 27.46 4.77 -6.07
C SER A 271 28.97 4.74 -5.79
N ALA A 272 29.75 4.71 -6.87
CA ALA A 272 31.20 4.93 -6.81
C ALA A 272 31.57 6.43 -6.93
N ASP A 273 30.63 7.29 -7.36
CA ASP A 273 30.82 8.73 -7.51
C ASP A 273 30.49 9.46 -6.20
N THR A 274 31.45 9.42 -5.26
CA THR A 274 31.32 10.07 -3.95
C THR A 274 31.25 11.59 -4.06
N ALA A 275 31.92 12.19 -5.05
CA ALA A 275 31.96 13.65 -5.22
C ALA A 275 30.56 14.20 -5.59
N ARG A 276 29.84 13.52 -6.45
CA ARG A 276 28.45 13.88 -6.80
C ARG A 276 27.50 13.73 -5.61
N VAL A 277 27.67 12.66 -4.83
CA VAL A 277 26.87 12.43 -3.63
C VAL A 277 27.12 13.51 -2.58
N GLU A 278 28.38 13.86 -2.34
CA GLU A 278 28.73 14.92 -1.40
C GLU A 278 28.20 16.29 -1.83
N ALA A 279 28.21 16.58 -3.14
CA ALA A 279 27.62 17.81 -3.67
C ALA A 279 26.09 17.88 -3.47
N ALA A 280 25.40 16.75 -3.57
CA ALA A 280 23.96 16.65 -3.32
C ALA A 280 23.59 16.85 -1.83
N CYS A 281 24.52 16.60 -0.91
CA CYS A 281 24.33 16.75 0.54
C CYS A 281 24.66 18.16 1.08
N ARG A 282 25.11 19.08 0.24
CA ARG A 282 25.43 20.49 0.57
C ARG A 282 24.31 21.43 0.20
#